data_8df15f8b0b47740dfa2c9e4d105094c7
#
_entry.id   8df15f8b0b47740dfa2c9e4d105094c7
#
_cell.length_a   1.000
_cell.length_b   1.000
_cell.length_c   1.000
_cell.angle_alpha   90.00
_cell.angle_beta   90.00
_cell.angle_gamma   90.00
#
_symmetry.space_group_name_H-M   'P 1'
#
loop_
_entity.id
_entity.type
_entity.pdbx_description
1 polymer ?
#
loop_
_entity_poly.entity_id
_entity_poly.type
_entity_poly.pdbx_seq_one_letter_code
_entity_poly.pdbx_strand_id
1 'polypeptide(L)' 'MKLTAMQLKEIAFMGGNVVINADDYTVLQIKEIIFAGKTKGSSIVIKKASVLTTMQCKELAFVNPNHVTFDFT' A
#
# COMPACT_ATOMS: atom_id res chain seq x y z
N MET A 1 -16.40 -4.60 4.72
CA MET A 1 -16.51 -3.44 3.81
C MET A 1 -15.14 -3.11 3.20
N LYS A 2 -15.13 -2.85 1.90
CA LYS A 2 -13.89 -2.50 1.22
C LYS A 2 -13.91 -1.01 0.91
N LEU A 3 -12.90 -0.28 1.39
CA LEU A 3 -12.78 1.14 1.11
C LEU A 3 -12.27 1.35 -0.31
N THR A 4 -12.60 2.50 -0.87
CA THR A 4 -12.05 2.88 -2.17
C THR A 4 -10.58 3.31 -2.00
N ALA A 5 -9.85 3.30 -3.11
CA ALA A 5 -8.45 3.76 -3.08
C ALA A 5 -8.36 5.20 -2.58
N MET A 6 -9.31 6.06 -2.96
CA MET A 6 -9.33 7.45 -2.51
C MET A 6 -9.47 7.55 -1.00
N GLN A 7 -10.37 6.74 -0.41
CA GLN A 7 -10.57 6.74 1.03
C GLN A 7 -9.29 6.29 1.75
N LEU A 8 -8.63 5.26 1.22
CA LEU A 8 -7.39 4.76 1.81
C LEU A 8 -6.27 5.79 1.72
N LYS A 9 -6.21 6.52 0.60
CA LYS A 9 -5.24 7.59 0.43
C LYS A 9 -5.43 8.67 1.48
N GLU A 10 -6.68 9.03 1.75
CA GLU A 10 -6.99 10.05 2.75
C GLU A 10 -6.56 9.61 4.15
N ILE A 11 -6.83 8.34 4.50
CA ILE A 11 -6.44 7.81 5.80
C ILE A 11 -4.92 7.81 5.95
N ALA A 12 -4.21 7.32 4.90
CA ALA A 12 -2.76 7.28 4.93
C ALA A 12 -2.17 8.68 5.00
N PHE A 13 -2.75 9.62 4.28
CA PHE A 13 -2.27 10.99 4.26
C PHE A 13 -2.32 11.63 5.65
N MET A 14 -3.30 11.24 6.45
CA MET A 14 -3.44 11.74 7.83
C MET A 14 -2.59 10.98 8.84
N GLY A 15 -1.80 10.03 8.38
CA GLY A 15 -0.89 9.27 9.24
C GLY A 15 -1.40 7.93 9.72
N GLY A 16 -2.56 7.49 9.22
CA GLY A 16 -3.10 6.18 9.59
C GLY A 16 -2.34 5.05 8.91
N ASN A 17 -2.10 3.97 9.64
CA ASN A 17 -1.53 2.75 9.07
C ASN A 17 -2.67 1.90 8.53
N VAL A 18 -2.52 1.37 7.32
CA VAL A 18 -3.61 0.63 6.68
C VAL A 18 -3.15 -0.76 6.26
N VAL A 19 -4.11 -1.69 6.22
CA VAL A 19 -3.90 -3.06 5.75
C VAL A 19 -4.82 -3.26 4.56
N ILE A 20 -4.25 -3.63 3.42
CA ILE A 20 -5.02 -3.82 2.20
C ILE A 20 -4.72 -5.18 1.58
N ASN A 21 -5.60 -5.65 0.70
CA ASN A 21 -5.37 -6.85 -0.10
C ASN A 21 -4.91 -6.43 -1.48
N ALA A 22 -3.84 -7.05 -1.96
CA ALA A 22 -3.25 -6.69 -3.26
C ALA A 22 -4.22 -6.94 -4.42
N ASP A 23 -5.13 -7.89 -4.28
CA ASP A 23 -6.07 -8.22 -5.36
C ASP A 23 -7.30 -7.30 -5.40
N ASP A 24 -7.43 -6.38 -4.45
CA ASP A 24 -8.55 -5.43 -4.41
C ASP A 24 -8.26 -4.13 -5.14
N TYR A 25 -7.01 -3.85 -5.45
CA TYR A 25 -6.58 -2.58 -6.03
C TYR A 25 -5.56 -2.80 -7.12
N THR A 26 -5.46 -1.86 -8.05
CA THR A 26 -4.40 -1.92 -9.06
C THR A 26 -3.07 -1.53 -8.42
N VAL A 27 -1.97 -1.90 -9.09
CA VAL A 27 -0.64 -1.53 -8.60
C VAL A 27 -0.50 -0.01 -8.51
N LEU A 28 -1.05 0.72 -9.47
CA LEU A 28 -1.00 2.18 -9.44
C LEU A 28 -1.76 2.73 -8.24
N GLN A 29 -2.94 2.17 -7.93
CA GLN A 29 -3.70 2.61 -6.76
C GLN A 29 -2.93 2.36 -5.47
N ILE A 30 -2.31 1.18 -5.35
CA ILE A 30 -1.51 0.85 -4.17
C ILE A 30 -0.34 1.81 -4.04
N LYS A 31 0.33 2.12 -5.16
CA LYS A 31 1.45 3.06 -5.17
C LYS A 31 1.00 4.43 -4.66
N GLU A 32 -0.17 4.89 -5.10
CA GLU A 32 -0.70 6.19 -4.67
C GLU A 32 -1.01 6.21 -3.19
N ILE A 33 -1.55 5.11 -2.66
CA ILE A 33 -1.85 5.00 -1.22
C ILE A 33 -0.56 5.09 -0.42
N ILE A 34 0.48 4.36 -0.83
CA ILE A 34 1.77 4.39 -0.15
C ILE A 34 2.36 5.80 -0.18
N PHE A 35 2.32 6.42 -1.34
CA PHE A 35 2.88 7.76 -1.51
C PHE A 35 2.14 8.79 -0.65
N ALA A 36 0.83 8.66 -0.55
CA ALA A 36 0.03 9.59 0.25
C ALA A 36 0.45 9.58 1.71
N GLY A 37 0.86 8.42 2.24
CA GLY A 37 1.26 8.31 3.64
C GLY A 37 2.71 8.61 3.91
N LYS A 38 3.50 8.87 2.88
CA LYS A 38 4.95 8.99 3.03
C LYS A 38 5.36 10.12 3.97
N THR A 39 4.71 11.28 3.86
CA THR A 39 5.05 12.44 4.66
C THR A 39 4.83 12.20 6.16
N LYS A 40 3.81 11.44 6.51
CA LYS A 40 3.47 11.15 7.90
C LYS A 40 4.10 9.86 8.42
N GLY A 41 4.83 9.12 7.58
CA GLY A 41 5.41 7.86 7.98
C GLY A 41 4.42 6.73 8.14
N SER A 42 3.28 6.79 7.45
CA SER A 42 2.28 5.72 7.49
C SER A 42 2.86 4.42 6.98
N SER A 43 2.52 3.31 7.65
CA SER A 43 2.92 1.97 7.23
C SER A 43 1.75 1.29 6.54
N ILE A 44 2.06 0.59 5.46
CA ILE A 44 1.07 -0.12 4.67
C ILE A 44 1.41 -1.61 4.71
N VAL A 45 0.43 -2.44 5.06
CA VAL A 45 0.57 -3.89 4.97
C VAL A 45 -0.23 -4.36 3.78
N ILE A 46 0.42 -5.05 2.86
CA ILE A 46 -0.20 -5.55 1.63
C ILE A 46 -0.35 -7.06 1.76
N LYS A 47 -1.57 -7.51 1.99
CA LYS A 47 -1.88 -8.93 2.10
C LYS A 47 -2.12 -9.51 0.70
N LYS A 48 -1.98 -10.83 0.58
CA LYS A 48 -2.14 -11.53 -0.70
C LYS A 48 -1.16 -10.99 -1.73
N ALA A 49 0.03 -10.65 -1.29
CA ALA A 49 1.05 -10.05 -2.15
C ALA A 49 1.59 -11.03 -3.18
N SER A 50 1.26 -12.31 -3.08
CA SER A 50 1.70 -13.31 -4.07
C SER A 50 1.09 -13.06 -5.46
N VAL A 51 0.04 -12.24 -5.57
CA VAL A 51 -0.49 -11.86 -6.88
C VAL A 51 0.37 -10.81 -7.59
N LEU A 52 1.33 -10.22 -6.87
CA LEU A 52 2.23 -9.22 -7.43
C LEU A 52 3.52 -9.89 -7.91
N THR A 53 4.14 -9.30 -8.93
CA THR A 53 5.45 -9.76 -9.36
C THR A 53 6.53 -9.17 -8.45
N THR A 54 7.73 -9.77 -8.47
CA THR A 54 8.84 -9.24 -7.71
C THR A 54 9.14 -7.78 -8.08
N MET A 55 9.07 -7.48 -9.38
CA MET A 55 9.33 -6.11 -9.84
C MET A 55 8.30 -5.14 -9.26
N GLN A 56 7.03 -5.53 -9.23
CA GLN A 56 5.99 -4.69 -8.67
C GLN A 56 6.21 -4.47 -7.17
N CYS A 57 6.59 -5.51 -6.44
CA CYS A 57 6.89 -5.37 -5.01
C CYS A 57 8.07 -4.41 -4.79
N LYS A 58 9.10 -4.51 -5.63
CA LYS A 58 10.25 -3.61 -5.51
C LYS A 58 9.85 -2.16 -5.75
N GLU A 59 9.02 -1.92 -6.75
CA GLU A 59 8.54 -0.56 -7.05
C GLU A 59 7.74 0.00 -5.88
N LEU A 60 6.85 -0.81 -5.33
CA LEU A 60 6.01 -0.36 -4.21
C LEU A 60 6.86 -0.07 -2.97
N ALA A 61 7.83 -0.94 -2.67
CA ALA A 61 8.70 -0.74 -1.52
C ALA A 61 9.54 0.53 -1.67
N PHE A 62 9.94 0.84 -2.89
CA PHE A 62 10.79 2.00 -3.17
C PHE A 62 10.06 3.32 -2.91
N VAL A 63 8.74 3.34 -3.06
CA VAL A 63 7.96 4.56 -2.85
C VAL A 63 8.11 5.07 -1.42
N ASN A 64 8.14 4.16 -0.45
CA ASN A 64 8.28 4.55 0.95
C ASN A 64 9.07 3.47 1.69
N PRO A 65 10.40 3.46 1.56
CA PRO A 65 11.24 2.40 2.14
C PRO A 65 11.01 2.24 3.64
N ASN A 66 10.98 1.01 4.10
CA ASN A 66 10.80 0.61 5.50
C ASN A 66 9.37 0.79 6.02
N HIS A 67 8.44 1.23 5.18
CA HIS A 67 7.06 1.44 5.60
C HIS A 67 6.06 0.59 4.81
N VAL A 68 6.54 -0.34 4.00
CA VAL A 68 5.69 -1.25 3.23
C VAL A 68 6.00 -2.67 3.63
N THR A 69 4.98 -3.40 4.09
CA THR A 69 5.11 -4.79 4.48
C THR A 69 4.31 -5.65 3.51
N PHE A 70 4.94 -6.71 3.02
CA PHE A 70 4.28 -7.63 2.09
C PHE A 70 3.99 -8.93 2.81
N ASP A 71 2.74 -9.38 2.74
CA ASP A 71 2.31 -10.65 3.29
C ASP A 71 1.96 -11.56 2.12
N PHE A 72 2.77 -12.59 1.91
CA PHE A 72 2.62 -13.50 0.77
C PHE A 72 1.76 -14.73 1.09
N THR A 73 1.20 -14.81 2.28
CA THR A 73 0.27 -15.88 2.63
C THR A 73 -1.16 -15.57 2.10
#